data_7823bfeb8ff977cda6814cf60b099f12
#
_entry.id   7823bfeb8ff977cda6814cf60b099f12
#
_cell.length_a   1.000
_cell.length_b   1.000
_cell.length_c   1.000
_cell.angle_alpha   90.00
_cell.angle_beta   90.00
_cell.angle_gamma   90.00
#
_symmetry.space_group_name_H-M   'P 1'
#
loop_
_entity.id
_entity.type
_entity.pdbx_description
1 polymer ?
#
loop_
_entity_poly.entity_id
_entity_poly.type
_entity_poly.pdbx_seq_one_letter_code
_entity_poly.pdbx_strand_id
1 'polypeptide(L)'
;MGSAKKLMSPIIRRVCFNETIPHHEKIFSIFQPHTEWISKGKAGVPVELGLRVSIIEDQDQFILHHQVMRRQGDEKVAVEIVEETKKRFPGLAAVSWDKGAHSPQNQRELKALLDLVVLPKKGKLSKADRQRENSREFKLLRRQHSAVESAINALEVHGLDRCPDHGIKGFERYVALAVLAKNIHRLGTVLREQQKERQRRKRGPYKKAA
;
A
#
# COMPACT_ATOMS: atom_id res chain seq x y z
N MET A 1 29.67 0.59 18.61
CA MET A 1 29.39 0.12 19.99
C MET A 1 27.93 0.25 20.47
N GLY A 2 27.01 0.91 19.76
CA GLY A 2 25.64 1.15 20.25
C GLY A 2 24.63 -0.01 20.16
N SER A 3 24.72 -0.85 19.14
CA SER A 3 23.67 -1.87 18.85
C SER A 3 23.70 -3.08 19.78
N ALA A 4 24.87 -3.56 20.16
CA ALA A 4 25.00 -4.72 21.05
C ALA A 4 24.48 -4.41 22.46
N LYS A 5 24.80 -3.22 23.02
CA LYS A 5 24.28 -2.80 24.34
C LYS A 5 22.75 -2.65 24.34
N LYS A 6 22.17 -2.14 23.26
CA LYS A 6 20.71 -2.01 23.12
C LYS A 6 20.00 -3.36 23.08
N LEU A 7 20.63 -4.40 22.55
CA LEU A 7 20.10 -5.77 22.54
C LEU A 7 20.23 -6.47 23.88
N MET A 8 21.38 -6.32 24.54
CA MET A 8 21.64 -7.03 25.78
C MET A 8 20.74 -6.59 26.93
N SER A 9 20.41 -5.30 27.03
CA SER A 9 19.56 -4.79 28.10
C SER A 9 18.17 -5.46 28.16
N PRO A 10 17.39 -5.52 27.09
CA PRO A 10 16.09 -6.22 27.11
C PRO A 10 16.25 -7.73 27.40
N ILE A 11 17.30 -8.37 26.89
CA ILE A 11 17.55 -9.80 27.14
C ILE A 11 17.80 -10.06 28.62
N ILE A 12 18.71 -9.30 29.24
CA ILE A 12 19.03 -9.43 30.67
C ILE A 12 17.78 -9.18 31.51
N ARG A 13 17.04 -8.12 31.25
CA ARG A 13 15.79 -7.80 31.96
C ARG A 13 14.79 -8.95 31.86
N ARG A 14 14.64 -9.54 30.65
CA ARG A 14 13.71 -10.65 30.43
C ARG A 14 14.18 -11.93 31.11
N VAL A 15 15.45 -12.31 30.96
CA VAL A 15 15.97 -13.60 31.39
C VAL A 15 16.34 -13.62 32.86
N CYS A 16 17.01 -12.57 33.34
CA CYS A 16 17.49 -12.52 34.73
C CYS A 16 16.48 -11.93 35.72
N PHE A 17 15.62 -11.02 35.27
CA PHE A 17 14.67 -10.33 36.14
C PHE A 17 13.21 -10.66 35.83
N ASN A 18 12.95 -11.54 34.86
CA ASN A 18 11.60 -11.94 34.41
C ASN A 18 10.68 -10.75 34.05
N GLU A 19 11.26 -9.63 33.63
CA GLU A 19 10.50 -8.44 33.25
C GLU A 19 9.79 -8.61 31.90
N THR A 20 8.57 -8.09 31.79
CA THR A 20 7.89 -7.97 30.50
C THR A 20 8.44 -6.79 29.73
N ILE A 21 9.15 -7.04 28.62
CA ILE A 21 9.73 -5.99 27.79
C ILE A 21 8.64 -5.30 26.97
N PRO A 22 8.46 -3.97 27.08
CA PRO A 22 7.52 -3.22 26.28
C PRO A 22 7.79 -3.37 24.77
N HIS A 23 6.71 -3.37 23.98
CA HIS A 23 6.82 -3.64 22.53
C HIS A 23 7.76 -2.66 21.81
N HIS A 24 7.78 -1.39 22.20
CA HIS A 24 8.61 -0.35 21.58
C HIS A 24 10.10 -0.48 21.89
N GLU A 25 10.48 -1.26 22.92
CA GLU A 25 11.87 -1.56 23.28
C GLU A 25 12.38 -2.82 22.57
N LYS A 26 11.48 -3.63 22.00
CA LYS A 26 11.87 -4.88 21.33
C LYS A 26 12.60 -4.61 20.02
N ILE A 27 13.65 -5.38 19.79
CA ILE A 27 14.41 -5.38 18.55
C ILE A 27 14.05 -6.67 17.79
N PHE A 28 13.47 -6.52 16.59
CA PHE A 28 12.99 -7.65 15.80
C PHE A 28 14.02 -8.16 14.80
N SER A 29 15.05 -7.36 14.50
CA SER A 29 16.18 -7.79 13.68
C SER A 29 17.47 -7.12 14.16
N ILE A 30 18.51 -7.92 14.33
CA ILE A 30 19.86 -7.44 14.73
C ILE A 30 20.51 -6.67 13.57
N PHE A 31 20.31 -7.17 12.35
CA PHE A 31 20.95 -6.63 11.15
C PHE A 31 20.17 -5.49 10.52
N GLN A 32 18.85 -5.43 10.78
CA GLN A 32 17.94 -4.42 10.23
C GLN A 32 17.11 -3.80 11.37
N PRO A 33 17.69 -2.83 12.11
CA PRO A 33 17.06 -2.26 13.31
C PRO A 33 15.73 -1.54 13.05
N HIS A 34 15.44 -1.24 11.79
CA HIS A 34 14.18 -0.64 11.35
C HIS A 34 13.04 -1.63 11.16
N THR A 35 13.31 -2.94 11.29
CA THR A 35 12.28 -3.98 11.18
C THR A 35 11.20 -3.80 12.23
N GLU A 36 9.95 -3.82 11.80
CA GLU A 36 8.76 -3.67 12.63
C GLU A 36 8.00 -4.99 12.74
N TRP A 37 7.25 -5.12 13.81
CA TRP A 37 6.28 -6.19 14.02
C TRP A 37 4.93 -5.75 13.47
N ILE A 38 4.46 -6.41 12.44
CA ILE A 38 3.20 -6.12 11.76
C ILE A 38 2.20 -7.21 12.11
N SER A 39 1.18 -6.85 12.91
CA SER A 39 0.08 -7.76 13.21
C SER A 39 -0.92 -7.76 12.06
N LYS A 40 -1.17 -8.92 11.46
CA LYS A 40 -2.09 -9.10 10.31
C LYS A 40 -3.53 -9.36 10.72
N GLY A 41 -3.78 -9.82 11.95
CA GLY A 41 -5.13 -10.17 12.41
C GLY A 41 -5.82 -11.28 11.61
N LYS A 42 -5.07 -12.04 10.81
CA LYS A 42 -5.57 -13.16 9.98
C LYS A 42 -5.18 -14.50 10.60
N ALA A 43 -6.04 -15.52 10.44
CA ALA A 43 -5.70 -16.89 10.77
C ALA A 43 -4.57 -17.39 9.84
N GLY A 44 -3.58 -18.08 10.41
CA GLY A 44 -2.44 -18.65 9.68
C GLY A 44 -1.13 -17.94 9.98
N VAL A 45 -0.92 -16.73 9.47
CA VAL A 45 0.27 -15.93 9.78
C VAL A 45 -0.15 -14.68 10.54
N PRO A 46 -0.16 -14.73 11.90
CA PRO A 46 -0.65 -13.62 12.71
C PRO A 46 0.28 -12.41 12.71
N VAL A 47 1.55 -12.60 12.35
CA VAL A 47 2.59 -11.58 12.42
C VAL A 47 3.53 -11.68 11.25
N GLU A 48 3.89 -10.54 10.67
CA GLU A 48 4.98 -10.39 9.73
C GLU A 48 6.04 -9.43 10.30
N LEU A 49 7.29 -9.66 9.92
CA LEU A 49 8.41 -8.79 10.28
C LEU A 49 8.87 -8.04 9.03
N GLY A 50 8.94 -6.73 9.09
CA GLY A 50 9.33 -5.91 7.94
C GLY A 50 8.93 -4.46 8.10
N LEU A 51 8.78 -3.76 6.99
CA LEU A 51 8.21 -2.41 6.91
C LEU A 51 6.98 -2.41 6.01
N ARG A 52 6.02 -1.58 6.36
CA ARG A 52 4.86 -1.34 5.50
C ARG A 52 5.23 -0.38 4.38
N VAL A 53 4.62 -0.61 3.23
CA VAL A 53 4.71 0.29 2.08
C VAL A 53 3.29 0.68 1.68
N SER A 54 3.04 1.99 1.63
CA SER A 54 1.81 2.52 1.05
C SER A 54 2.02 2.82 -0.43
N ILE A 55 1.04 2.51 -1.25
CA ILE A 55 1.06 2.77 -2.69
C ILE A 55 -0.22 3.48 -3.13
N ILE A 56 -0.12 4.34 -4.13
CA ILE A 56 -1.27 4.86 -4.88
C ILE A 56 -1.16 4.33 -6.31
N GLU A 57 -2.17 3.57 -6.71
CA GLU A 57 -2.30 3.00 -8.04
C GLU A 57 -3.48 3.67 -8.76
N ASP A 58 -3.30 3.96 -10.06
CA ASP A 58 -4.37 4.47 -10.90
C ASP A 58 -5.28 3.35 -11.44
N GLN A 59 -6.35 3.76 -12.14
CA GLN A 59 -7.30 2.85 -12.78
C GLN A 59 -6.67 1.97 -13.87
N ASP A 60 -5.54 2.40 -14.42
CA ASP A 60 -4.78 1.67 -15.44
C ASP A 60 -3.69 0.77 -14.85
N GLN A 61 -3.67 0.62 -13.52
CA GLN A 61 -2.75 -0.22 -12.74
C GLN A 61 -1.29 0.26 -12.76
N PHE A 62 -1.06 1.56 -12.96
CA PHE A 62 0.24 2.18 -12.72
C PHE A 62 0.35 2.68 -11.29
N ILE A 63 1.45 2.38 -10.62
CA ILE A 63 1.73 2.94 -9.31
C ILE A 63 2.24 4.36 -9.51
N LEU A 64 1.45 5.34 -9.10
CA LEU A 64 1.74 6.77 -9.22
C LEU A 64 2.67 7.27 -8.12
N HIS A 65 2.53 6.69 -6.93
CA HIS A 65 3.32 7.05 -5.76
C HIS A 65 3.49 5.87 -4.81
N HIS A 66 4.59 5.85 -4.07
CA HIS A 66 4.85 4.89 -2.99
C HIS A 66 5.57 5.56 -1.84
N GLN A 67 5.34 5.08 -0.63
CA GLN A 67 5.97 5.58 0.58
C GLN A 67 6.27 4.43 1.54
N VAL A 68 7.53 4.35 2.00
CA VAL A 68 7.92 3.41 3.05
C VAL A 68 7.51 4.00 4.40
N MET A 69 6.62 3.31 5.10
CA MET A 69 6.11 3.75 6.40
C MET A 69 7.03 3.27 7.51
N ARG A 70 7.37 4.19 8.42
CA ARG A 70 8.21 3.90 9.59
C ARG A 70 7.46 4.25 10.86
N ARG A 71 7.08 3.22 11.64
CA ARG A 71 6.30 3.37 12.89
C ARG A 71 5.01 4.19 12.70
N GLN A 72 4.47 4.14 11.51
CA GLN A 72 3.24 4.84 11.12
C GLN A 72 2.23 3.83 10.58
N GLY A 73 0.95 4.12 10.78
CA GLY A 73 -0.14 3.38 10.14
C GLY A 73 -0.69 4.16 8.96
N ASP A 74 -1.54 3.50 8.17
CA ASP A 74 -2.17 4.08 6.98
C ASP A 74 -2.91 5.39 7.28
N GLU A 75 -3.51 5.51 8.45
CA GLU A 75 -4.24 6.71 8.85
C GLU A 75 -3.34 7.96 9.00
N LYS A 76 -2.04 7.79 9.27
CA LYS A 76 -1.09 8.90 9.43
C LYS A 76 -0.51 9.38 8.11
N VAL A 77 -0.41 8.50 7.12
CA VAL A 77 0.22 8.80 5.83
C VAL A 77 -0.79 9.10 4.72
N ALA A 78 -2.08 8.79 4.94
CA ALA A 78 -3.10 8.87 3.91
C ALA A 78 -3.23 10.26 3.25
N VAL A 79 -3.20 11.33 4.03
CA VAL A 79 -3.32 12.70 3.49
C VAL A 79 -2.03 13.11 2.77
N GLU A 80 -0.88 12.93 3.43
CA GLU A 80 0.44 13.27 2.89
C GLU A 80 0.70 12.61 1.52
N ILE A 81 0.46 11.30 1.41
CA ILE A 81 0.71 10.57 0.16
C ILE A 81 -0.23 11.03 -0.97
N VAL A 82 -1.47 11.43 -0.67
CA VAL A 82 -2.40 11.99 -1.65
C VAL A 82 -1.95 13.39 -2.10
N GLU A 83 -1.53 14.24 -1.17
CA GLU A 83 -1.00 15.57 -1.50
C GLU A 83 0.23 15.48 -2.41
N GLU A 84 1.20 14.63 -2.06
CA GLU A 84 2.39 14.41 -2.87
C GLU A 84 2.05 13.84 -4.25
N THR A 85 1.08 12.92 -4.31
CA THR A 85 0.61 12.38 -5.58
C THR A 85 -0.07 13.45 -6.42
N LYS A 86 -0.94 14.28 -5.81
CA LYS A 86 -1.65 15.35 -6.52
C LYS A 86 -0.71 16.44 -7.05
N LYS A 87 0.39 16.74 -6.35
CA LYS A 87 1.43 17.65 -6.85
C LYS A 87 2.04 17.15 -8.17
N ARG A 88 2.24 15.84 -8.30
CA ARG A 88 2.80 15.21 -9.51
C ARG A 88 1.75 14.98 -10.59
N PHE A 89 0.54 14.65 -10.18
CA PHE A 89 -0.60 14.31 -11.03
C PHE A 89 -1.81 15.19 -10.67
N PRO A 90 -1.86 16.46 -11.13
CA PRO A 90 -2.92 17.40 -10.78
C PRO A 90 -4.34 16.93 -11.14
N GLY A 91 -4.46 16.01 -12.11
CA GLY A 91 -5.72 15.39 -12.49
C GLY A 91 -6.25 14.33 -11.52
N LEU A 92 -5.59 14.07 -10.39
CA LEU A 92 -6.09 13.16 -9.37
C LEU A 92 -7.36 13.73 -8.73
N ALA A 93 -8.52 13.15 -9.06
CA ALA A 93 -9.83 13.60 -8.64
C ALA A 93 -10.48 12.71 -7.58
N ALA A 94 -10.10 11.42 -7.53
CA ALA A 94 -10.72 10.44 -6.66
C ALA A 94 -9.68 9.53 -6.00
N VAL A 95 -9.98 9.07 -4.78
CA VAL A 95 -9.18 8.06 -4.09
C VAL A 95 -10.08 7.06 -3.37
N SER A 96 -9.64 5.80 -3.37
CA SER A 96 -10.25 4.74 -2.56
C SER A 96 -9.19 4.10 -1.67
N TRP A 97 -9.52 3.90 -0.40
CA TRP A 97 -8.67 3.27 0.59
C TRP A 97 -9.43 2.19 1.35
N ASP A 98 -8.68 1.34 2.04
CA ASP A 98 -9.28 0.43 2.99
C ASP A 98 -9.70 1.14 4.29
N LYS A 99 -10.27 0.39 5.24
CA LYS A 99 -10.65 0.92 6.56
C LYS A 99 -9.44 1.37 7.39
N GLY A 100 -8.23 0.94 7.02
CA GLY A 100 -6.99 1.25 7.72
C GLY A 100 -6.73 2.75 7.82
N ALA A 101 -6.96 3.46 6.73
CA ALA A 101 -6.70 4.89 6.62
C ALA A 101 -7.80 5.79 7.23
N HIS A 102 -8.93 5.22 7.70
CA HIS A 102 -10.04 6.02 8.17
C HIS A 102 -9.77 6.73 9.50
N SER A 103 -9.84 8.06 9.49
CA SER A 103 -10.11 8.92 10.65
C SER A 103 -11.07 10.05 10.25
N PRO A 104 -11.80 10.67 11.20
CA PRO A 104 -12.64 11.82 10.90
C PRO A 104 -11.86 13.00 10.32
N GLN A 105 -10.60 13.15 10.69
CA GLN A 105 -9.70 14.16 10.18
C GLN A 105 -9.34 13.87 8.72
N ASN A 106 -8.84 12.67 8.41
CA ASN A 106 -8.51 12.26 7.03
C ASN A 106 -9.72 12.41 6.09
N GLN A 107 -10.91 12.03 6.58
CA GLN A 107 -12.13 12.17 5.78
C GLN A 107 -12.43 13.62 5.40
N ARG A 108 -12.12 14.59 6.28
CA ARG A 108 -12.29 16.03 6.01
C ARG A 108 -11.20 16.57 5.09
N GLU A 109 -9.94 16.27 5.40
CA GLU A 109 -8.79 16.76 4.66
C GLU A 109 -8.75 16.21 3.23
N LEU A 110 -8.98 14.92 3.05
CA LEU A 110 -9.04 14.31 1.72
C LEU A 110 -10.22 14.86 0.89
N LYS A 111 -11.39 15.14 1.52
CA LYS A 111 -12.51 15.77 0.83
C LYS A 111 -12.24 17.22 0.41
N ALA A 112 -11.35 17.92 1.07
CA ALA A 112 -10.93 19.25 0.66
C ALA A 112 -9.94 19.19 -0.53
N LEU A 113 -9.23 18.08 -0.67
CA LEU A 113 -8.25 17.88 -1.74
C LEU A 113 -8.83 17.26 -3.01
N LEU A 114 -9.87 16.43 -2.89
CA LEU A 114 -10.36 15.57 -3.97
C LEU A 114 -11.88 15.65 -4.09
N ASP A 115 -12.39 15.45 -5.30
CA ASP A 115 -13.83 15.49 -5.60
C ASP A 115 -14.55 14.27 -4.99
N LEU A 116 -13.88 13.11 -4.98
CA LEU A 116 -14.48 11.87 -4.49
C LEU A 116 -13.50 11.07 -3.60
N VAL A 117 -13.93 10.81 -2.36
CA VAL A 117 -13.14 10.07 -1.37
C VAL A 117 -13.92 8.87 -0.87
N VAL A 118 -13.41 7.68 -1.15
CA VAL A 118 -13.94 6.41 -0.66
C VAL A 118 -13.06 5.90 0.48
N LEU A 119 -13.46 6.25 1.69
CA LEU A 119 -12.80 5.88 2.93
C LEU A 119 -13.84 5.21 3.86
N PRO A 120 -13.91 3.86 3.87
CA PRO A 120 -14.88 3.14 4.68
C PRO A 120 -14.65 3.37 6.18
N LYS A 121 -15.70 3.65 6.92
CA LYS A 121 -15.60 3.97 8.35
C LYS A 121 -15.23 2.74 9.19
N LYS A 122 -14.34 2.94 10.14
CA LYS A 122 -14.08 1.97 11.21
C LYS A 122 -15.22 1.98 12.25
N GLY A 123 -15.63 0.80 12.72
CA GLY A 123 -16.60 0.66 13.79
C GLY A 123 -18.06 0.86 13.38
N LYS A 124 -18.89 1.33 14.31
CA LYS A 124 -20.34 1.46 14.12
C LYS A 124 -20.68 2.60 13.17
N LEU A 125 -21.46 2.31 12.12
CA LEU A 125 -21.90 3.29 11.13
C LEU A 125 -23.10 4.08 11.65
N SER A 126 -23.07 5.41 11.53
CA SER A 126 -24.23 6.28 11.67
C SER A 126 -25.20 6.13 10.48
N LYS A 127 -26.39 6.72 10.58
CA LYS A 127 -27.36 6.77 9.45
C LYS A 127 -26.73 7.43 8.21
N ALA A 128 -26.05 8.55 8.39
CA ALA A 128 -25.38 9.30 7.33
C ALA A 128 -24.22 8.50 6.71
N ASP A 129 -23.41 7.80 7.52
CA ASP A 129 -22.33 6.95 7.03
C ASP A 129 -22.88 5.80 6.18
N ARG A 130 -23.96 5.15 6.63
CA ARG A 130 -24.61 4.09 5.87
C ARG A 130 -25.15 4.59 4.52
N GLN A 131 -25.76 5.76 4.50
CA GLN A 131 -26.27 6.39 3.27
C GLN A 131 -25.11 6.65 2.28
N ARG A 132 -24.02 7.26 2.77
CA ARG A 132 -22.80 7.51 1.99
C ARG A 132 -22.20 6.22 1.44
N GLU A 133 -21.97 5.21 2.29
CA GLU A 133 -21.32 3.96 1.88
C GLU A 133 -22.23 3.07 1.02
N ASN A 134 -23.55 3.35 1.01
CA ASN A 134 -24.51 2.68 0.15
C ASN A 134 -24.68 3.36 -1.22
N SER A 135 -24.12 4.55 -1.44
CA SER A 135 -24.18 5.22 -2.74
C SER A 135 -23.55 4.35 -3.85
N ARG A 136 -24.07 4.51 -5.08
CA ARG A 136 -23.57 3.76 -6.24
C ARG A 136 -22.09 4.05 -6.51
N GLU A 137 -21.71 5.31 -6.40
CA GLU A 137 -20.33 5.79 -6.63
C GLU A 137 -19.36 5.21 -5.61
N PHE A 138 -19.71 5.26 -4.33
CA PHE A 138 -18.91 4.68 -3.27
C PHE A 138 -18.68 3.18 -3.46
N LYS A 139 -19.75 2.44 -3.78
CA LYS A 139 -19.68 0.99 -4.01
C LYS A 139 -18.84 0.65 -5.25
N LEU A 140 -18.94 1.46 -6.33
CA LEU A 140 -18.15 1.25 -7.54
C LEU A 140 -16.66 1.40 -7.26
N LEU A 141 -16.24 2.52 -6.68
CA LEU A 141 -14.82 2.77 -6.36
C LEU A 141 -14.28 1.79 -5.32
N ARG A 142 -15.09 1.42 -4.32
CA ARG A 142 -14.68 0.41 -3.35
C ARG A 142 -14.42 -0.96 -3.99
N ARG A 143 -15.17 -1.33 -5.03
CA ARG A 143 -14.91 -2.56 -5.80
C ARG A 143 -13.61 -2.46 -6.60
N GLN A 144 -13.34 -1.30 -7.17
CA GLN A 144 -12.07 -1.06 -7.88
C GLN A 144 -10.86 -1.12 -6.94
N HIS A 145 -11.02 -0.75 -5.67
CA HIS A 145 -9.95 -0.87 -4.67
C HIS A 145 -9.44 -2.30 -4.49
N SER A 146 -10.25 -3.32 -4.72
CA SER A 146 -9.79 -4.72 -4.64
C SER A 146 -8.68 -5.06 -5.66
N ALA A 147 -8.55 -4.28 -6.74
CA ALA A 147 -7.46 -4.42 -7.70
C ALA A 147 -6.09 -4.04 -7.10
N VAL A 148 -6.06 -3.16 -6.10
CA VAL A 148 -4.82 -2.75 -5.41
C VAL A 148 -4.19 -3.91 -4.64
N GLU A 149 -4.98 -4.82 -4.08
CA GLU A 149 -4.46 -6.05 -3.46
C GLU A 149 -3.67 -6.90 -4.46
N SER A 150 -4.13 -6.94 -5.72
CA SER A 150 -3.42 -7.61 -6.81
C SER A 150 -2.11 -6.92 -7.17
N ALA A 151 -2.05 -5.59 -7.06
CA ALA A 151 -0.83 -4.83 -7.28
C ALA A 151 0.23 -5.08 -6.20
N ILE A 152 -0.20 -5.16 -4.93
CA ILE A 152 0.68 -5.51 -3.81
C ILE A 152 1.26 -6.91 -4.01
N ASN A 153 0.41 -7.90 -4.32
CA ASN A 153 0.85 -9.25 -4.62
C ASN A 153 1.81 -9.31 -5.82
N ALA A 154 1.56 -8.50 -6.87
CA ALA A 154 2.48 -8.40 -8.01
C ALA A 154 3.85 -7.83 -7.61
N LEU A 155 3.91 -6.86 -6.70
CA LEU A 155 5.19 -6.36 -6.17
C LEU A 155 5.93 -7.44 -5.38
N GLU A 156 5.22 -8.24 -4.58
CA GLU A 156 5.80 -9.36 -3.83
C GLU A 156 6.35 -10.43 -4.78
N VAL A 157 5.60 -10.81 -5.81
CA VAL A 157 6.06 -11.75 -6.86
C VAL A 157 7.27 -11.23 -7.62
N HIS A 158 7.39 -9.91 -7.81
CA HIS A 158 8.55 -9.27 -8.41
C HIS A 158 9.70 -9.02 -7.42
N GLY A 159 9.66 -9.64 -6.25
CA GLY A 159 10.77 -9.73 -5.31
C GLY A 159 10.69 -8.78 -4.11
N LEU A 160 9.60 -8.01 -3.95
CA LEU A 160 9.46 -7.09 -2.80
C LEU A 160 9.35 -7.82 -1.45
N ASP A 161 9.03 -9.11 -1.44
CA ASP A 161 8.97 -9.96 -0.26
C ASP A 161 10.33 -10.13 0.43
N ARG A 162 11.44 -10.02 -0.32
CA ARG A 162 12.81 -10.19 0.19
C ARG A 162 13.74 -9.12 -0.35
N CYS A 163 14.01 -8.12 0.47
CA CYS A 163 14.97 -7.09 0.10
C CYS A 163 16.42 -7.61 0.26
N PRO A 164 17.21 -7.72 -0.83
CA PRO A 164 18.60 -8.14 -0.77
C PRO A 164 19.55 -7.02 -0.31
N ASP A 165 19.08 -5.75 -0.31
CA ASP A 165 19.87 -4.58 0.06
C ASP A 165 19.82 -4.34 1.59
N HIS A 166 20.78 -3.60 2.10
CA HIS A 166 20.93 -3.36 3.53
C HIS A 166 20.56 -1.95 3.95
N GLY A 167 20.04 -1.86 5.19
CA GLY A 167 19.65 -0.59 5.79
C GLY A 167 18.39 0.02 5.16
N ILE A 168 17.87 1.06 5.82
CA ILE A 168 16.63 1.69 5.40
C ILE A 168 16.73 2.31 3.99
N LYS A 169 17.84 2.91 3.66
CA LYS A 169 18.07 3.49 2.33
C LYS A 169 18.15 2.43 1.23
N GLY A 170 18.71 1.26 1.55
CA GLY A 170 18.68 0.09 0.68
C GLY A 170 17.26 -0.39 0.45
N PHE A 171 16.46 -0.50 1.50
CA PHE A 171 15.07 -0.89 1.40
C PHE A 171 14.24 0.12 0.57
N GLU A 172 14.39 1.43 0.82
CA GLU A 172 13.71 2.48 0.04
C GLU A 172 14.05 2.39 -1.47
N ARG A 173 15.33 2.19 -1.82
CA ARG A 173 15.76 1.98 -3.22
C ARG A 173 15.14 0.72 -3.82
N TYR A 174 15.12 -0.36 -3.06
CA TYR A 174 14.58 -1.63 -3.52
C TYR A 174 13.08 -1.55 -3.81
N VAL A 175 12.31 -0.89 -2.93
CA VAL A 175 10.89 -0.60 -3.16
C VAL A 175 10.71 0.23 -4.44
N ALA A 176 11.50 1.27 -4.63
CA ALA A 176 11.43 2.10 -5.83
C ALA A 176 11.71 1.30 -7.12
N LEU A 177 12.69 0.39 -7.09
CA LEU A 177 13.00 -0.49 -8.22
C LEU A 177 11.87 -1.49 -8.50
N ALA A 178 11.25 -2.06 -7.46
CA ALA A 178 10.10 -2.96 -7.62
C ALA A 178 8.89 -2.25 -8.24
N VAL A 179 8.61 -1.01 -7.81
CA VAL A 179 7.57 -0.16 -8.40
C VAL A 179 7.88 0.15 -9.87
N LEU A 180 9.11 0.52 -10.18
CA LEU A 180 9.54 0.77 -11.56
C LEU A 180 9.36 -0.48 -12.43
N ALA A 181 9.81 -1.63 -11.97
CA ALA A 181 9.69 -2.90 -12.69
C ALA A 181 8.22 -3.25 -12.96
N LYS A 182 7.33 -3.11 -11.96
CA LYS A 182 5.90 -3.31 -12.14
C LYS A 182 5.32 -2.35 -13.18
N ASN A 183 5.65 -1.08 -13.12
CA ASN A 183 5.15 -0.08 -14.07
C ASN A 183 5.65 -0.35 -15.51
N ILE A 184 6.91 -0.75 -15.69
CA ILE A 184 7.44 -1.17 -17.00
C ILE A 184 6.70 -2.40 -17.52
N HIS A 185 6.46 -3.39 -16.69
CA HIS A 185 5.69 -4.57 -17.07
C HIS A 185 4.27 -4.22 -17.50
N ARG A 186 3.59 -3.32 -16.74
CA ARG A 186 2.26 -2.83 -17.09
C ARG A 186 2.26 -2.07 -18.41
N LEU A 187 3.21 -1.18 -18.61
CA LEU A 187 3.38 -0.45 -19.87
C LEU A 187 3.53 -1.42 -21.06
N GLY A 188 4.37 -2.45 -20.91
CA GLY A 188 4.54 -3.48 -21.93
C GLY A 188 3.24 -4.23 -22.24
N THR A 189 2.38 -4.44 -21.24
CA THR A 189 1.06 -5.05 -21.42
C THR A 189 0.13 -4.13 -22.21
N VAL A 190 0.04 -2.85 -21.83
CA VAL A 190 -0.79 -1.85 -22.52
C VAL A 190 -0.37 -1.70 -23.98
N LEU A 191 0.92 -1.61 -24.26
CA LEU A 191 1.42 -1.50 -25.63
C LEU A 191 1.08 -2.72 -26.47
N ARG A 192 1.18 -3.93 -25.91
CA ARG A 192 0.76 -5.18 -26.59
C ARG A 192 -0.74 -5.22 -26.88
N GLU A 193 -1.56 -4.78 -25.95
CA GLU A 193 -3.01 -4.69 -26.13
C GLU A 193 -3.38 -3.71 -27.25
N GLN A 194 -2.78 -2.52 -27.25
CA GLN A 194 -2.95 -1.53 -28.32
C GLN A 194 -2.52 -2.07 -29.70
N GLN A 195 -1.40 -2.79 -29.75
CA GLN A 195 -0.93 -3.39 -30.99
C GLN A 195 -1.90 -4.45 -31.51
N LYS A 196 -2.40 -5.33 -30.63
CA LYS A 196 -3.43 -6.33 -31.00
C LYS A 196 -4.70 -5.66 -31.51
N GLU A 197 -5.15 -4.60 -30.88
CA GLU A 197 -6.35 -3.87 -31.31
C GLU A 197 -6.15 -3.21 -32.68
N ARG A 198 -5.00 -2.56 -32.91
CA ARG A 198 -4.63 -1.99 -34.23
C ARG A 198 -4.62 -3.07 -35.32
N GLN A 199 -4.10 -4.28 -35.01
CA GLN A 199 -4.10 -5.39 -35.97
C GLN A 199 -5.52 -5.92 -36.22
N ARG A 200 -6.38 -6.00 -35.20
CA ARG A 200 -7.80 -6.39 -35.35
C ARG A 200 -8.54 -5.40 -36.26
N ARG A 201 -8.36 -4.10 -36.06
CA ARG A 201 -8.97 -3.05 -36.91
C ARG A 201 -8.49 -3.14 -38.36
N LYS A 202 -7.21 -3.47 -38.60
CA LYS A 202 -6.69 -3.66 -39.98
C LYS A 202 -7.23 -4.90 -40.68
N ARG A 203 -7.57 -5.97 -39.94
CA ARG A 203 -8.09 -7.21 -40.52
C ARG A 203 -9.57 -7.13 -40.94
N GLY A 204 -10.30 -6.09 -40.53
CA GLY A 204 -11.70 -5.91 -40.80
C GLY A 204 -12.62 -6.95 -40.11
N PRO A 205 -13.95 -6.81 -40.20
CA PRO A 205 -14.87 -7.80 -39.68
C PRO A 205 -14.73 -9.11 -40.44
N TYR A 206 -14.65 -10.20 -39.69
CA TYR A 206 -14.60 -11.57 -40.25
C TYR A 206 -15.84 -11.80 -41.12
N LYS A 207 -15.67 -11.85 -42.45
CA LYS A 207 -16.78 -12.29 -43.34
C LYS A 207 -17.03 -13.75 -43.01
N LYS A 208 -18.15 -14.05 -42.36
CA LYS A 208 -18.64 -15.43 -42.30
C LYS A 208 -18.77 -15.91 -43.75
N ALA A 209 -18.01 -16.93 -44.10
CA ALA A 209 -18.27 -17.66 -45.34
C ALA A 209 -19.71 -18.22 -45.26
N ALA A 210 -20.49 -17.91 -46.26
CA ALA A 210 -21.86 -18.42 -46.42
C ALA A 210 -21.80 -19.90 -46.73
#